data_a2bbec01bf51194740e64eaac1360dd9
#
_entry.id   a2bbec01bf51194740e64eaac1360dd9
#
_cell.length_a   1.000
_cell.length_b   1.000
_cell.length_c   1.000
_cell.angle_alpha   90.00
_cell.angle_beta   90.00
_cell.angle_gamma   90.00
#
_symmetry.space_group_name_H-M   'P 1'
#
loop_
_entity.id
_entity.type
_entity.pdbx_description
1 polymer ?
#
loop_
_entity_poly.entity_id
_entity_poly.type
_entity_poly.pdbx_seq_one_letter_code
_entity_poly.pdbx_strand_id
1 'polypeptide(L)'
;MSQENVEIVRTAIDAFNRGDWEATLSATAPEFEFDMSRSIGPQRGIYRLAEVRAFWSDWVGAFDSVHQDIEEFIEAGDEVVVSSVMHVKGREGVEAQARAAWVFTFRDGVAVRASMYQTKLDALEALGLRE
;
A
#
# COMPACT_ATOMS: atom_id res chain seq x y z
N MET A 1 6.84 16.68 -7.63
CA MET A 1 6.53 16.26 -9.00
C MET A 1 5.97 14.86 -8.97
N SER A 2 4.95 14.60 -9.78
CA SER A 2 4.28 13.31 -9.73
C SER A 2 5.19 12.15 -10.14
N GLN A 3 6.12 12.38 -11.08
CA GLN A 3 7.06 11.33 -11.46
C GLN A 3 7.91 10.91 -10.27
N GLU A 4 8.31 11.86 -9.45
CA GLU A 4 9.09 11.56 -8.25
C GLU A 4 8.24 10.79 -7.25
N ASN A 5 6.96 11.14 -7.14
CA ASN A 5 6.06 10.45 -6.23
C ASN A 5 5.87 9.00 -6.66
N VAL A 6 5.75 8.75 -7.97
CA VAL A 6 5.64 7.38 -8.47
C VAL A 6 6.88 6.58 -8.08
N GLU A 7 8.07 7.17 -8.20
CA GLU A 7 9.29 6.45 -7.85
C GLU A 7 9.37 6.18 -6.34
N ILE A 8 8.88 7.08 -5.53
CA ILE A 8 8.83 6.85 -4.09
C ILE A 8 7.95 5.65 -3.78
N VAL A 9 6.75 5.57 -4.42
CA VAL A 9 5.85 4.44 -4.21
C VAL A 9 6.49 3.15 -4.69
N ARG A 10 7.11 3.16 -5.86
CA ARG A 10 7.78 1.96 -6.39
C ARG A 10 8.86 1.47 -5.44
N THR A 11 9.68 2.38 -4.95
CA THR A 11 10.75 2.04 -4.01
C THR A 11 10.19 1.47 -2.71
N ALA A 12 9.09 2.08 -2.21
CA ALA A 12 8.47 1.61 -0.98
C ALA A 12 7.92 0.19 -1.14
N ILE A 13 7.29 -0.10 -2.28
CA ILE A 13 6.73 -1.43 -2.51
C ILE A 13 7.85 -2.46 -2.67
N ASP A 14 8.93 -2.10 -3.36
CA ASP A 14 10.07 -3.00 -3.48
C ASP A 14 10.65 -3.32 -2.09
N ALA A 15 10.72 -2.33 -1.21
CA ALA A 15 11.20 -2.54 0.15
C ALA A 15 10.24 -3.44 0.93
N PHE A 16 8.93 -3.23 0.75
CA PHE A 16 7.92 -4.07 1.40
C PHE A 16 8.14 -5.53 1.00
N ASN A 17 8.40 -5.77 -0.29
CA ASN A 17 8.59 -7.12 -0.77
C ASN A 17 9.84 -7.79 -0.20
N ARG A 18 10.80 -6.99 0.27
CA ARG A 18 12.00 -7.52 0.92
C ARG A 18 11.82 -7.66 2.44
N GLY A 19 10.68 -7.22 2.97
CA GLY A 19 10.46 -7.22 4.41
C GLY A 19 11.21 -6.12 5.13
N ASP A 20 11.62 -5.09 4.40
CA ASP A 20 12.42 -3.97 4.96
C ASP A 20 11.47 -2.83 5.32
N TRP A 21 10.92 -2.89 6.53
CA TRP A 21 9.92 -1.91 6.97
C TRP A 21 10.51 -0.51 7.12
N GLU A 22 11.78 -0.41 7.48
CA GLU A 22 12.42 0.89 7.59
C GLU A 22 12.45 1.60 6.24
N ALA A 23 12.88 0.89 5.21
CA ALA A 23 12.94 1.48 3.88
C ALA A 23 11.54 1.75 3.33
N THR A 24 10.58 0.87 3.63
CA THR A 24 9.19 1.05 3.19
C THR A 24 8.62 2.37 3.72
N LEU A 25 8.99 2.73 4.94
CA LEU A 25 8.43 3.92 5.61
C LEU A 25 9.35 5.13 5.52
N SER A 26 10.45 5.05 4.77
CA SER A 26 11.47 6.10 4.80
C SER A 26 11.00 7.43 4.24
N ALA A 27 9.99 7.44 3.37
CA ALA A 27 9.50 8.67 2.77
C ALA A 27 8.09 9.03 3.27
N THR A 28 7.82 8.74 4.55
CA THR A 28 6.53 9.08 5.15
C THR A 28 6.68 10.24 6.13
N ALA A 29 5.60 11.00 6.28
CA ALA A 29 5.54 12.08 7.25
C ALA A 29 5.23 11.52 8.64
N PRO A 30 5.57 12.27 9.72
CA PRO A 30 5.25 11.78 11.07
C PRO A 30 3.75 11.54 11.29
N GLU A 31 2.89 12.29 10.60
CA GLU A 31 1.43 12.14 10.72
C GLU A 31 0.85 11.10 9.78
N PHE A 32 1.68 10.31 9.13
CA PHE A 32 1.26 9.31 8.15
C PHE A 32 0.15 8.42 8.68
N GLU A 33 -0.83 8.13 7.81
CA GLU A 33 -1.92 7.19 8.12
C GLU A 33 -1.96 6.09 7.08
N PHE A 34 -2.05 4.86 7.56
CA PHE A 34 -2.20 3.68 6.73
C PHE A 34 -3.66 3.25 6.87
N ASP A 35 -4.45 3.51 5.84
CA ASP A 35 -5.90 3.38 5.90
C ASP A 35 -6.36 2.05 5.31
N MET A 36 -6.65 1.11 6.18
CA MET A 36 -7.18 -0.21 5.82
C MET A 36 -8.66 -0.31 6.14
N SER A 37 -9.36 0.84 6.25
CA SER A 37 -10.75 0.83 6.67
C SER A 37 -11.69 0.16 5.67
N ARG A 38 -11.24 -0.01 4.43
CA ARG A 38 -12.05 -0.66 3.39
C ARG A 38 -11.73 -2.13 3.22
N SER A 39 -10.80 -2.65 4.01
CA SER A 39 -10.46 -4.07 3.93
C SER A 39 -11.53 -4.90 4.63
N ILE A 40 -11.52 -6.19 4.33
CA ILE A 40 -12.44 -7.15 4.94
C ILE A 40 -11.64 -7.94 5.97
N GLY A 41 -12.20 -8.10 7.16
CA GLY A 41 -11.59 -8.94 8.15
C GLY A 41 -10.96 -8.16 9.29
N PRO A 42 -10.16 -8.84 10.11
CA PRO A 42 -9.66 -8.28 11.36
C PRO A 42 -8.63 -7.17 11.18
N GLN A 43 -8.03 -7.04 9.99
CA GLN A 43 -7.04 -6.01 9.77
C GLN A 43 -7.65 -4.66 9.42
N ARG A 44 -8.98 -4.56 9.39
CA ARG A 44 -9.66 -3.30 9.08
C ARG A 44 -9.33 -2.24 10.12
N GLY A 45 -9.05 -1.02 9.66
CA GLY A 45 -8.77 0.08 10.57
C GLY A 45 -7.83 1.09 9.93
N ILE A 46 -7.52 2.14 10.69
CA ILE A 46 -6.57 3.16 10.28
C ILE A 46 -5.41 3.11 11.28
N TYR A 47 -4.21 2.98 10.76
CA TYR A 47 -3.02 2.78 11.57
C TYR A 47 -2.10 3.99 11.45
N ARG A 48 -1.56 4.45 12.56
CA ARG A 48 -0.60 5.53 12.57
C ARG A 48 0.78 4.96 12.33
N LEU A 49 1.73 5.84 12.02
CA LEU A 49 3.09 5.41 11.67
C LEU A 49 3.69 4.47 12.72
N ALA A 50 3.46 4.77 13.99
CA ALA A 50 4.04 3.95 15.05
C ALA A 50 3.43 2.55 15.11
N GLU A 51 2.26 2.35 14.51
CA GLU A 51 1.55 1.08 14.56
C GLU A 51 1.73 0.22 13.32
N VAL A 52 2.01 0.86 12.19
CA VAL A 52 1.98 0.14 10.91
C VAL A 52 3.10 -0.88 10.80
N ARG A 53 4.26 -0.60 11.40
CA ARG A 53 5.37 -1.54 11.38
C ARG A 53 5.00 -2.84 12.08
N ALA A 54 4.39 -2.74 13.26
CA ALA A 54 3.95 -3.92 13.99
C ALA A 54 2.86 -4.66 13.22
N PHE A 55 1.94 -3.90 12.60
CA PHE A 55 0.90 -4.49 11.78
C PHE A 55 1.50 -5.32 10.64
N TRP A 56 2.46 -4.75 9.90
CA TRP A 56 3.09 -5.49 8.80
C TRP A 56 3.87 -6.70 9.30
N SER A 57 4.61 -6.53 10.40
CA SER A 57 5.40 -7.62 10.94
C SER A 57 4.50 -8.80 11.33
N ASP A 58 3.38 -8.51 11.99
CA ASP A 58 2.44 -9.55 12.40
C ASP A 58 1.74 -10.18 11.21
N TRP A 59 1.26 -9.34 10.28
CA TRP A 59 0.49 -9.84 9.15
C TRP A 59 1.36 -10.66 8.20
N VAL A 60 2.51 -10.10 7.82
CA VAL A 60 3.42 -10.79 6.90
C VAL A 60 3.99 -12.03 7.56
N GLY A 61 4.27 -11.95 8.86
CA GLY A 61 4.81 -13.08 9.60
C GLY A 61 3.88 -14.26 9.71
N ALA A 62 2.59 -14.06 9.42
CA ALA A 62 1.61 -15.15 9.45
C ALA A 62 1.69 -16.03 8.20
N PHE A 63 2.45 -15.62 7.19
CA PHE A 63 2.56 -16.35 5.92
C PHE A 63 4.01 -16.77 5.67
N ASP A 64 4.19 -17.80 4.85
CA ASP A 64 5.52 -18.20 4.42
C ASP A 64 6.12 -17.17 3.48
N SER A 65 5.29 -16.57 2.63
CA SER A 65 5.77 -15.49 1.78
C SER A 65 4.63 -14.55 1.41
N VAL A 66 4.99 -13.28 1.21
CA VAL A 66 4.06 -12.24 0.77
C VAL A 66 4.80 -11.42 -0.26
N HIS A 67 4.17 -11.23 -1.42
CA HIS A 67 4.79 -10.46 -2.50
C HIS A 67 3.72 -9.64 -3.20
N GLN A 68 4.01 -8.38 -3.45
CA GLN A 68 3.09 -7.49 -4.13
C GLN A 68 3.63 -7.16 -5.51
N ASP A 69 2.85 -7.49 -6.54
CA ASP A 69 3.19 -7.19 -7.93
C ASP A 69 2.43 -5.95 -8.37
N ILE A 70 3.16 -4.96 -8.86
CA ILE A 70 2.55 -3.73 -9.35
C ILE A 70 2.07 -3.97 -10.78
N GLU A 71 0.82 -3.59 -11.05
CA GLU A 71 0.27 -3.68 -12.39
C GLU A 71 0.27 -2.34 -13.10
N GLU A 72 0.01 -1.26 -12.37
CA GLU A 72 -0.18 0.03 -13.00
C GLU A 72 -0.04 1.15 -11.99
N PHE A 73 0.53 2.28 -12.42
CA PHE A 73 0.52 3.53 -11.67
C PHE A 73 -0.32 4.56 -12.43
N ILE A 74 -1.10 5.34 -11.70
CA ILE A 74 -1.84 6.46 -12.25
C ILE A 74 -1.55 7.68 -11.40
N GLU A 75 -1.06 8.74 -12.02
CA GLU A 75 -0.75 9.99 -11.32
C GLU A 75 -1.95 10.91 -11.35
N ALA A 76 -2.22 11.56 -10.21
CA ALA A 76 -3.36 12.47 -10.10
C ALA A 76 -2.98 13.57 -9.11
N GLY A 77 -2.27 14.59 -9.60
CA GLY A 77 -1.84 15.69 -8.74
C GLY A 77 -0.88 15.20 -7.67
N ASP A 78 -1.24 15.40 -6.42
CA ASP A 78 -0.41 14.97 -5.29
C ASP A 78 -0.69 13.54 -4.89
N GLU A 79 -1.43 12.80 -5.71
CA GLU A 79 -1.78 11.44 -5.39
C GLU A 79 -1.31 10.48 -6.46
N VAL A 80 -0.96 9.26 -6.03
CA VAL A 80 -0.55 8.19 -6.92
C VAL A 80 -1.44 7.00 -6.64
N VAL A 81 -2.13 6.51 -7.67
CA VAL A 81 -2.92 5.29 -7.56
C VAL A 81 -2.05 4.16 -8.08
N VAL A 82 -1.93 3.10 -7.31
CA VAL A 82 -1.22 1.91 -7.76
C VAL A 82 -2.17 0.71 -7.68
N SER A 83 -2.29 0.01 -8.81
CA SER A 83 -3.07 -1.22 -8.88
C SER A 83 -2.08 -2.37 -8.74
N SER A 84 -2.37 -3.31 -7.86
CA SER A 84 -1.43 -4.39 -7.59
C SER A 84 -2.13 -5.69 -7.26
N VAL A 85 -1.37 -6.78 -7.34
CA VAL A 85 -1.82 -8.10 -6.93
C VAL A 85 -0.93 -8.56 -5.79
N MET A 86 -1.54 -8.87 -4.67
CA MET A 86 -0.84 -9.40 -3.52
C MET A 86 -0.86 -10.92 -3.61
N HIS A 87 0.32 -11.53 -3.58
CA HIS A 87 0.46 -12.98 -3.60
C HIS A 87 0.90 -13.42 -2.21
N VAL A 88 0.13 -14.30 -1.60
CA VAL A 88 0.49 -14.84 -0.30
C VAL A 88 0.60 -16.34 -0.38
N LYS A 89 1.56 -16.89 0.35
CA LYS A 89 1.71 -18.33 0.47
C LYS A 89 1.64 -18.65 1.95
N GLY A 90 0.59 -19.36 2.33
CA GLY A 90 0.40 -19.75 3.71
C GLY A 90 1.18 -21.01 4.04
N ARG A 91 1.13 -21.37 5.30
CA ARG A 91 1.75 -22.60 5.76
C ARG A 91 1.08 -23.76 5.04
N GLU A 92 1.83 -24.82 4.84
CA GLU A 92 1.37 -26.03 4.14
C GLU A 92 1.13 -25.81 2.65
N GLY A 93 1.69 -24.70 2.11
CA GLY A 93 1.70 -24.48 0.68
C GLY A 93 0.43 -23.92 0.06
N VAL A 94 -0.55 -23.53 0.88
CA VAL A 94 -1.75 -22.90 0.36
C VAL A 94 -1.39 -21.51 -0.17
N GLU A 95 -1.83 -21.22 -1.40
CA GLU A 95 -1.53 -19.93 -2.04
C GLU A 95 -2.82 -19.18 -2.33
N ALA A 96 -2.74 -17.86 -2.24
CA ALA A 96 -3.88 -17.01 -2.55
C ALA A 96 -3.38 -15.73 -3.20
N GLN A 97 -4.25 -15.10 -3.95
CA GLN A 97 -3.99 -13.82 -4.59
C GLN A 97 -5.15 -12.89 -4.33
N ALA A 98 -4.83 -11.61 -4.17
CA ALA A 98 -5.87 -10.60 -3.99
C ALA A 98 -5.43 -9.35 -4.75
N ARG A 99 -6.33 -8.84 -5.59
CA ARG A 99 -6.07 -7.59 -6.31
C ARG A 99 -6.62 -6.45 -5.48
N ALA A 100 -5.89 -5.37 -5.44
CA ALA A 100 -6.31 -4.18 -4.70
C ALA A 100 -5.72 -2.95 -5.37
N ALA A 101 -6.24 -1.79 -5.01
CA ALA A 101 -5.67 -0.54 -5.45
C ALA A 101 -5.34 0.29 -4.21
N TRP A 102 -4.24 1.02 -4.30
CA TRP A 102 -3.77 1.88 -3.22
C TRP A 102 -3.72 3.30 -3.71
N VAL A 103 -4.11 4.23 -2.87
CA VAL A 103 -3.94 5.65 -3.15
C VAL A 103 -2.94 6.20 -2.15
N PHE A 104 -1.82 6.70 -2.67
CA PHE A 104 -0.80 7.34 -1.85
C PHE A 104 -0.97 8.84 -2.01
N THR A 105 -1.13 9.54 -0.91
CA THR A 105 -1.27 10.99 -0.90
C THR A 105 0.02 11.61 -0.40
N PHE A 106 0.52 12.60 -1.13
CA PHE A 106 1.79 13.24 -0.84
C PHE A 106 1.62 14.70 -0.47
N ARG A 107 2.51 15.19 0.38
CA ARG A 107 2.61 16.60 0.70
C ARG A 107 4.09 16.90 0.93
N ASP A 108 4.60 17.89 0.18
CA ASP A 108 6.00 18.29 0.29
C ASP A 108 6.97 17.13 0.10
N GLY A 109 6.65 16.25 -0.82
CA GLY A 109 7.56 15.17 -1.21
C GLY A 109 7.55 13.95 -0.30
N VAL A 110 6.67 13.92 0.70
CA VAL A 110 6.56 12.73 1.58
C VAL A 110 5.13 12.26 1.61
N ALA A 111 4.96 10.96 1.84
CA ALA A 111 3.64 10.35 1.90
C ALA A 111 2.98 10.67 3.23
N VAL A 112 1.77 11.20 3.17
CA VAL A 112 0.99 11.47 4.39
C VAL A 112 -0.12 10.45 4.58
N ARG A 113 -0.43 9.65 3.55
CA ARG A 113 -1.48 8.66 3.66
C ARG A 113 -1.32 7.61 2.58
N ALA A 114 -1.64 6.36 2.92
CA ALA A 114 -1.77 5.28 1.97
C ALA A 114 -3.10 4.60 2.27
N SER A 115 -4.02 4.62 1.30
CA SER A 115 -5.36 4.10 1.49
C SER A 115 -5.62 2.93 0.57
N MET A 116 -6.17 1.86 1.12
CA MET A 116 -6.50 0.66 0.36
C MET A 116 -7.92 0.74 -0.17
N TYR A 117 -8.10 0.36 -1.43
CA TYR A 117 -9.41 0.23 -2.07
C TYR A 117 -9.52 -1.17 -2.64
N GLN A 118 -10.74 -1.70 -2.64
CA GLN A 118 -10.95 -3.07 -3.11
C GLN A 118 -10.70 -3.20 -4.60
N THR A 119 -10.99 -2.14 -5.37
CA THR A 119 -10.80 -2.17 -6.82
C THR A 119 -10.18 -0.86 -7.29
N LYS A 120 -9.56 -0.92 -8.47
CA LYS A 120 -9.04 0.28 -9.12
C LYS A 120 -10.15 1.30 -9.37
N LEU A 121 -11.33 0.83 -9.78
CA LEU A 121 -12.45 1.73 -10.04
C LEU A 121 -12.84 2.49 -8.78
N ASP A 122 -12.92 1.79 -7.64
CA ASP A 122 -13.25 2.44 -6.38
C ASP A 122 -12.24 3.54 -6.04
N ALA A 123 -10.95 3.26 -6.27
CA ALA A 123 -9.91 4.25 -5.99
C ALA A 123 -10.06 5.46 -6.90
N LEU A 124 -10.32 5.24 -8.17
CA LEU A 124 -10.47 6.34 -9.12
C LEU A 124 -11.69 7.18 -8.78
N GLU A 125 -12.79 6.55 -8.41
CA GLU A 125 -14.00 7.28 -8.05
C GLU A 125 -13.78 8.13 -6.80
N ALA A 126 -13.02 7.63 -5.84
CA ALA A 126 -12.75 8.39 -4.62
C ALA A 126 -11.98 9.66 -4.92
N LEU A 127 -11.20 9.68 -6.00
CA LEU A 127 -10.42 10.85 -6.40
C LEU A 127 -11.16 11.70 -7.42
N GLY A 128 -12.40 11.33 -7.77
CA GLY A 128 -13.15 12.06 -8.79
C GLY A 128 -12.67 11.82 -10.20
N LEU A 129 -11.96 10.72 -10.42
CA LEU A 129 -11.43 10.35 -11.73
C LEU A 129 -12.33 9.33 -12.40
N ARG A 130 -12.22 9.23 -13.72
CA ARG A 130 -12.97 8.23 -14.47
C ARG A 130 -12.02 7.49 -15.40
N GLU A 131 -12.39 6.26 -15.72
CA GLU A 131 -11.63 5.48 -16.67
C GLU A 131 -11.54 6.18 -18.00
#